data_83c26282b795e9d1ab8080bba40eebc3
#
_entry.id   83c26282b795e9d1ab8080bba40eebc3
#
_cell.length_a   1.000
_cell.length_b   1.000
_cell.length_c   1.000
_cell.angle_alpha   90.00
_cell.angle_beta   90.00
_cell.angle_gamma   90.00
#
_symmetry.space_group_name_H-M   'P 1'
#
loop_
_entity.id
_entity.type
_entity.pdbx_description
1 polymer ?
#
loop_
_entity_poly.entity_id
_entity_poly.type
_entity_poly.pdbx_seq_one_letter_code
_entity_poly.pdbx_strand_id
1 'polypeptide(L)'
;MKIIADSGSTKCTWLLTDGVHTREVRTRGINAVQHSPEQIREALAELPPCGAAEAVYFYGAGCGHTFPDATAKMVRALADRFGAEHVEAESDLLGAARALFGRGEGVACILGTGSNSCWCRGGEIVENVPPLGYVLGDEGSGATLR
;
A
#
# COMPACT_ATOMS: atom_id res chain seq x y z
N MET A 1 13.92 -3.54 -13.47
CA MET A 1 12.44 -3.65 -13.30
C MET A 1 12.05 -2.92 -12.04
N LYS A 2 10.94 -2.19 -12.07
CA LYS A 2 10.32 -1.56 -10.90
C LYS A 2 9.00 -2.25 -10.58
N ILE A 3 8.68 -2.35 -9.30
CA ILE A 3 7.44 -2.96 -8.82
C ILE A 3 6.71 -1.93 -7.98
N ILE A 4 5.42 -1.75 -8.26
CA ILE A 4 4.55 -0.85 -7.51
C ILE A 4 3.34 -1.67 -7.05
N ALA A 5 2.99 -1.56 -5.78
CA ALA A 5 1.86 -2.27 -5.20
C ALA A 5 0.89 -1.33 -4.50
N ASP A 6 -0.40 -1.60 -4.71
CA ASP A 6 -1.50 -1.00 -3.96
C ASP A 6 -2.26 -2.12 -3.24
N SER A 7 -2.18 -2.13 -1.91
CA SER A 7 -2.71 -3.21 -1.07
C SER A 7 -3.75 -2.72 -0.09
N GLY A 8 -5.00 -3.02 -0.39
CA GLY A 8 -6.08 -2.96 0.60
C GLY A 8 -6.14 -4.20 1.49
N SER A 9 -7.15 -4.26 2.36
CA SER A 9 -7.37 -5.40 3.27
C SER A 9 -7.72 -6.70 2.53
N THR A 10 -8.36 -6.62 1.36
CA THR A 10 -8.93 -7.77 0.65
C THR A 10 -8.08 -8.19 -0.54
N LYS A 11 -7.54 -7.23 -1.28
CA LYS A 11 -6.78 -7.45 -2.51
C LYS A 11 -5.55 -6.57 -2.58
N CYS A 12 -4.54 -7.03 -3.27
CA CYS A 12 -3.36 -6.26 -3.65
C CYS A 12 -3.21 -6.29 -5.16
N THR A 13 -3.01 -5.12 -5.76
CA THR A 13 -2.69 -4.98 -7.18
C THR A 13 -1.22 -4.64 -7.31
N TRP A 14 -0.51 -5.40 -8.14
CA TRP A 14 0.91 -5.25 -8.40
C TRP A 14 1.12 -4.83 -9.84
N LEU A 15 1.90 -3.80 -10.06
CA LEU A 15 2.40 -3.39 -11.37
C LEU A 15 3.89 -3.69 -11.47
N LEU A 16 4.27 -4.53 -12.40
CA LEU A 16 5.66 -4.86 -12.71
C LEU A 16 6.01 -4.18 -14.04
N THR A 17 7.00 -3.28 -14.03
CA THR A 17 7.35 -2.51 -15.23
C THR A 17 8.85 -2.43 -15.46
N ASP A 18 9.26 -2.53 -16.70
CA ASP A 18 10.62 -2.25 -17.16
C ASP A 18 10.79 -0.84 -17.75
N GLY A 19 9.71 -0.04 -17.70
CA GLY A 19 9.64 1.30 -18.28
C GLY A 19 9.02 1.35 -19.67
N VAL A 20 8.89 0.22 -20.35
CA VAL A 20 8.26 0.06 -21.67
C VAL A 20 7.01 -0.79 -21.55
N HIS A 21 7.13 -1.95 -20.91
CA HIS A 21 6.05 -2.90 -20.70
C HIS A 21 5.62 -2.86 -19.24
N THR A 22 4.33 -3.00 -19.01
CA THR A 22 3.74 -3.10 -17.68
C THR A 22 2.84 -4.32 -17.61
N ARG A 23 3.04 -5.12 -16.57
CA ARG A 23 2.23 -6.28 -16.25
C ARG A 23 1.49 -6.07 -14.94
N GLU A 24 0.19 -6.21 -14.94
CA GLU A 24 -0.63 -6.21 -13.73
C GLU A 24 -0.80 -7.64 -13.20
N VAL A 25 -0.65 -7.81 -11.90
CA VAL A 25 -0.91 -9.05 -11.17
C VAL A 25 -1.75 -8.73 -9.94
N ARG A 26 -2.67 -9.61 -9.58
CA ARG A 26 -3.51 -9.47 -8.38
C ARG A 26 -3.27 -10.63 -7.43
N THR A 27 -3.16 -10.29 -6.15
CA THR A 27 -3.06 -11.25 -5.04
C THR A 27 -4.04 -10.90 -3.95
N ARG A 28 -4.11 -11.71 -2.91
CA ARG A 28 -4.79 -11.31 -1.67
C ARG A 28 -4.14 -10.05 -1.09
N GLY A 29 -4.94 -9.26 -0.34
CA GLY A 29 -4.47 -8.06 0.35
C GLY A 29 -3.49 -8.38 1.47
N ILE A 30 -2.60 -7.43 1.75
CA ILE A 30 -1.61 -7.53 2.83
C ILE A 30 -1.81 -6.34 3.76
N ASN A 31 -2.11 -6.63 5.02
CA ASN A 31 -2.10 -5.64 6.10
C ASN A 31 -0.87 -5.89 6.98
N ALA A 32 0.07 -4.97 6.96
CA ALA A 32 1.35 -5.15 7.64
C ALA A 32 1.24 -5.24 9.18
N VAL A 33 0.20 -4.65 9.78
CA VAL A 33 -0.06 -4.76 11.23
C VAL A 33 -0.66 -6.12 11.57
N GLN A 34 -1.65 -6.59 10.80
CA GLN A 34 -2.44 -7.78 11.12
C GLN A 34 -1.73 -9.08 10.74
N HIS A 35 -0.94 -9.08 9.67
CA HIS A 35 -0.30 -10.27 9.15
C HIS A 35 1.06 -10.54 9.80
N SER A 36 1.31 -11.80 10.16
CA SER A 36 2.63 -12.25 10.58
C SER A 36 3.64 -12.24 9.43
N PRO A 37 4.95 -12.30 9.70
CA PRO A 37 5.96 -12.43 8.64
C PRO A 37 5.73 -13.63 7.72
N GLU A 38 5.23 -14.75 8.26
CA GLU A 38 4.89 -15.96 7.53
C GLU A 38 3.72 -15.70 6.57
N GLN A 39 2.65 -15.10 7.05
CA GLN A 39 1.48 -14.74 6.23
C GLN A 39 1.81 -13.76 5.11
N ILE A 40 2.71 -12.79 5.38
CA ILE A 40 3.21 -11.88 4.35
C ILE A 40 3.99 -12.66 3.28
N ARG A 41 4.90 -13.56 3.67
CA ARG A 41 5.65 -14.40 2.73
C ARG A 41 4.74 -15.27 1.88
N GLU A 42 3.70 -15.86 2.46
CA GLU A 42 2.70 -16.65 1.74
C GLU A 42 1.95 -15.80 0.71
N ALA A 43 1.53 -14.59 1.07
CA ALA A 43 0.87 -13.68 0.14
C ALA A 43 1.80 -13.27 -1.02
N LEU A 44 3.08 -13.00 -0.73
CA LEU A 44 4.07 -12.67 -1.74
C LEU A 44 4.40 -13.86 -2.65
N ALA A 45 4.24 -15.10 -2.16
CA ALA A 45 4.45 -16.31 -2.96
C ALA A 45 3.37 -16.53 -4.02
N GLU A 46 2.21 -15.88 -3.93
CA GLU A 46 1.19 -15.88 -4.98
C GLU A 46 1.64 -15.16 -6.26
N LEU A 47 2.64 -14.28 -6.15
CA LEU A 47 3.21 -13.60 -7.30
C LEU A 47 4.01 -14.59 -8.16
N PRO A 48 3.85 -14.52 -9.49
CA PRO A 48 4.63 -15.33 -10.39
C PRO A 48 6.14 -15.02 -10.20
N PRO A 49 7.02 -15.95 -10.60
CA PRO A 49 8.44 -15.67 -10.66
C PRO A 49 8.70 -14.42 -11.50
N CYS A 50 9.45 -13.50 -10.94
CA CYS A 50 9.94 -12.31 -11.61
C CYS A 50 11.43 -12.14 -11.26
N GLY A 51 12.19 -11.56 -12.16
CA GLY A 51 13.61 -11.26 -11.91
C GLY A 51 13.81 -10.28 -10.76
N ALA A 52 15.06 -10.02 -10.39
CA ALA A 52 15.40 -9.03 -9.39
C ALA A 52 14.83 -7.65 -9.75
N ALA A 53 14.28 -6.98 -8.75
CA ALA A 53 13.75 -5.63 -8.92
C ALA A 53 14.82 -4.59 -8.57
N GLU A 54 14.89 -3.53 -9.35
CA GLU A 54 15.67 -2.34 -9.03
C GLU A 54 15.07 -1.60 -7.83
N ALA A 55 13.75 -1.45 -7.85
CA ALA A 55 13.00 -0.77 -6.80
C ALA A 55 11.61 -1.37 -6.60
N VAL A 56 11.16 -1.37 -5.35
CA VAL A 56 9.82 -1.79 -4.95
C VAL A 56 9.17 -0.68 -4.14
N TYR A 57 7.99 -0.25 -4.57
CA TYR A 57 7.14 0.73 -3.89
C TYR A 57 5.84 0.04 -3.48
N PHE A 58 5.65 -0.14 -2.20
CA PHE A 58 4.46 -0.76 -1.64
C PHE A 58 3.63 0.26 -0.88
N TYR A 59 2.39 0.43 -1.28
CA TYR A 59 1.42 1.27 -0.60
C TYR A 59 0.34 0.36 -0.03
N GLY A 60 0.26 0.27 1.30
CA GLY A 60 -0.62 -0.73 1.89
C GLY A 60 -1.10 -0.43 3.30
N ALA A 61 -2.22 -1.07 3.62
CA ALA A 61 -2.81 -1.00 4.95
C ALA A 61 -1.81 -1.46 6.03
N GLY A 62 -1.71 -0.69 7.09
CA GLY A 62 -0.81 -0.96 8.22
C GLY A 62 0.66 -0.61 7.96
N CYS A 63 0.96 0.12 6.87
CA CYS A 63 2.27 0.72 6.61
C CYS A 63 2.25 2.22 6.85
N GLY A 64 3.44 2.82 6.89
CA GLY A 64 3.67 4.24 7.07
C GLY A 64 4.23 4.59 8.45
N HIS A 65 4.44 5.87 8.68
CA HIS A 65 5.11 6.39 9.88
C HIS A 65 4.38 6.06 11.20
N THR A 66 3.07 5.84 11.15
CA THR A 66 2.25 5.45 12.30
C THR A 66 2.57 4.03 12.80
N PHE A 67 3.07 3.16 11.92
CA PHE A 67 3.35 1.75 12.19
C PHE A 67 4.79 1.37 11.80
N PRO A 68 5.82 1.92 12.47
CA PRO A 68 7.21 1.75 12.05
C PRO A 68 7.68 0.29 12.06
N ASP A 69 7.29 -0.50 13.05
CA ASP A 69 7.68 -1.91 13.15
C ASP A 69 7.02 -2.78 12.07
N ALA A 70 5.74 -2.54 11.81
CA ALA A 70 5.01 -3.23 10.75
C ALA A 70 5.55 -2.86 9.37
N THR A 71 5.89 -1.59 9.17
CA THR A 71 6.52 -1.09 7.95
C THR A 71 7.89 -1.75 7.73
N ALA A 72 8.74 -1.80 8.76
CA ALA A 72 10.04 -2.45 8.67
C ALA A 72 9.94 -3.96 8.38
N LYS A 73 8.94 -4.63 8.94
CA LYS A 73 8.62 -6.03 8.64
C LYS A 73 8.26 -6.21 7.16
N MET A 74 7.43 -5.33 6.62
CA MET A 74 7.02 -5.37 5.20
C MET A 74 8.20 -5.09 4.28
N VAL A 75 9.01 -4.08 4.56
CA VAL A 75 10.23 -3.75 3.78
C VAL A 75 11.16 -4.96 3.70
N ARG A 76 11.42 -5.65 4.81
CA ARG A 76 12.26 -6.85 4.81
C ARG A 76 11.68 -7.95 3.93
N ALA A 77 10.38 -8.25 4.07
CA ALA A 77 9.74 -9.29 3.27
C ALA A 77 9.80 -9.00 1.76
N LEU A 78 9.62 -7.74 1.38
CA LEU A 78 9.72 -7.29 -0.02
C LEU A 78 11.16 -7.37 -0.54
N ALA A 79 12.14 -6.92 0.25
CA ALA A 79 13.56 -7.00 -0.11
C ALA A 79 13.99 -8.46 -0.33
N ASP A 80 13.61 -9.34 0.58
CA ASP A 80 13.91 -10.79 0.49
C ASP A 80 13.24 -11.43 -0.75
N ARG A 81 11.99 -11.06 -1.04
CA ARG A 81 11.24 -11.64 -2.15
C ARG A 81 11.76 -11.22 -3.52
N PHE A 82 12.18 -9.97 -3.67
CA PHE A 82 12.50 -9.38 -4.97
C PHE A 82 13.99 -9.10 -5.18
N GLY A 83 14.83 -9.30 -4.15
CA GLY A 83 16.25 -8.95 -4.22
C GLY A 83 16.48 -7.48 -4.55
N ALA A 84 15.58 -6.59 -4.09
CA ALA A 84 15.60 -5.19 -4.46
C ALA A 84 16.58 -4.40 -3.59
N GLU A 85 17.34 -3.51 -4.23
CA GLU A 85 18.24 -2.59 -3.53
C GLU A 85 17.49 -1.43 -2.87
N HIS A 86 16.36 -1.01 -3.49
CA HIS A 86 15.51 0.05 -2.96
C HIS A 86 14.10 -0.49 -2.69
N VAL A 87 13.65 -0.40 -1.45
CA VAL A 87 12.30 -0.78 -1.04
C VAL A 87 11.69 0.32 -0.18
N GLU A 88 10.54 0.81 -0.59
CA GLU A 88 9.71 1.75 0.15
C GLU A 88 8.37 1.09 0.46
N ALA A 89 7.92 1.15 1.72
CA ALA A 89 6.58 0.73 2.13
C ALA A 89 5.91 1.88 2.88
N GLU A 90 4.75 2.29 2.39
CA GLU A 90 3.99 3.44 2.90
C GLU A 90 2.51 3.11 3.01
N SER A 91 1.74 4.01 3.61
CA SER A 91 0.29 3.85 3.72
C SER A 91 -0.39 3.88 2.35
N ASP A 92 -1.48 3.15 2.21
CA ASP A 92 -2.37 3.18 1.05
C ASP A 92 -2.89 4.60 0.77
N LEU A 93 -3.14 5.39 1.82
CA LEU A 93 -3.58 6.78 1.70
C LEU A 93 -2.51 7.67 1.05
N LEU A 94 -1.22 7.49 1.40
CA LEU A 94 -0.13 8.20 0.74
C LEU A 94 0.00 7.77 -0.73
N GLY A 95 -0.22 6.48 -1.02
CA GLY A 95 -0.27 5.97 -2.38
C GLY A 95 -1.35 6.66 -3.21
N ALA A 96 -2.57 6.78 -2.68
CA ALA A 96 -3.66 7.49 -3.32
C ALA A 96 -3.33 8.98 -3.53
N ALA A 97 -2.77 9.65 -2.54
CA ALA A 97 -2.38 11.05 -2.63
C ALA A 97 -1.32 11.29 -3.72
N ARG A 98 -0.29 10.45 -3.77
CA ARG A 98 0.76 10.52 -4.81
C ARG A 98 0.24 10.21 -6.20
N ALA A 99 -0.69 9.26 -6.33
CA ALA A 99 -1.32 8.92 -7.60
C ALA A 99 -2.19 10.07 -8.16
N LEU A 100 -2.91 10.78 -7.28
CA LEU A 100 -3.80 11.88 -7.67
C LEU A 100 -3.03 13.19 -7.96
N PHE A 101 -2.04 13.51 -7.16
CA PHE A 101 -1.45 14.85 -7.15
C PHE A 101 0.06 14.86 -7.45
N GLY A 102 0.73 13.72 -7.47
CA GLY A 102 2.17 13.66 -7.61
C GLY A 102 2.87 14.45 -6.49
N ARG A 103 3.54 15.54 -6.87
CA ARG A 103 4.14 16.51 -5.94
C ARG A 103 3.30 17.77 -5.73
N GLY A 104 2.10 17.81 -6.29
CA GLY A 104 1.15 18.89 -6.09
C GLY A 104 0.49 18.88 -4.73
N GLU A 105 -0.65 19.54 -4.63
CA GLU A 105 -1.42 19.72 -3.40
C GLU A 105 -2.87 19.34 -3.62
N GLY A 106 -3.49 18.71 -2.64
CA GLY A 106 -4.92 18.37 -2.71
C GLY A 106 -5.37 17.51 -1.54
N VAL A 107 -6.65 17.15 -1.56
CA VAL A 107 -7.27 16.25 -0.60
C VAL A 107 -7.51 14.90 -1.27
N ALA A 108 -6.94 13.85 -0.71
CA ALA A 108 -7.17 12.47 -1.13
C ALA A 108 -8.10 11.78 -0.15
N CYS A 109 -9.05 10.99 -0.69
CA CYS A 109 -9.97 10.18 0.09
C CYS A 109 -9.94 8.74 -0.42
N ILE A 110 -9.93 7.79 0.51
CA ILE A 110 -10.11 6.37 0.22
C ILE A 110 -11.47 5.95 0.76
N LEU A 111 -12.27 5.32 -0.10
CA LEU A 111 -13.54 4.70 0.23
C LEU A 111 -13.45 3.21 -0.15
N GLY A 112 -12.97 2.40 0.79
CA GLY A 112 -12.82 0.95 0.65
C GLY A 112 -13.64 0.21 1.70
N THR A 113 -13.07 -0.80 2.35
CA THR A 113 -13.67 -1.46 3.53
C THR A 113 -13.88 -0.46 4.65
N GLY A 114 -12.93 0.44 4.89
CA GLY A 114 -13.04 1.63 5.71
C GLY A 114 -13.00 2.91 4.87
N SER A 115 -13.12 4.07 5.51
CA SER A 115 -12.91 5.38 4.90
C SER A 115 -11.75 6.12 5.55
N ASN A 116 -10.98 6.85 4.77
CA ASN A 116 -9.85 7.65 5.26
C ASN A 116 -9.62 8.84 4.32
N SER A 117 -9.11 9.95 4.86
CA SER A 117 -8.82 11.13 4.05
C SER A 117 -7.61 11.90 4.56
N CYS A 118 -6.93 12.59 3.66
CA CYS A 118 -5.80 13.44 4.01
C CYS A 118 -5.71 14.67 3.10
N TRP A 119 -5.08 15.69 3.64
CA TRP A 119 -4.51 16.77 2.85
C TRP A 119 -3.05 16.46 2.59
N CYS A 120 -2.65 16.52 1.32
CA CYS A 120 -1.28 16.24 0.89
C CYS A 120 -0.69 17.43 0.14
N ARG A 121 0.61 17.56 0.23
CA ARG A 121 1.43 18.56 -0.47
C ARG A 121 2.84 18.00 -0.69
N GLY A 122 3.38 18.21 -1.89
CA GLY A 122 4.76 17.81 -2.20
C GLY A 122 5.01 16.30 -2.19
N GLY A 123 3.95 15.49 -2.33
CA GLY A 123 4.03 14.02 -2.27
C GLY A 123 4.04 13.45 -0.85
N GLU A 124 3.69 14.27 0.16
CA GLU A 124 3.62 13.87 1.56
C GLU A 124 2.25 14.24 2.17
N ILE A 125 1.82 13.46 3.17
CA ILE A 125 0.62 13.79 3.95
C ILE A 125 0.96 14.91 4.93
N VAL A 126 0.22 16.02 4.84
CA VAL A 126 0.36 17.16 5.76
C VAL A 126 -0.58 17.00 6.95
N GLU A 127 -1.81 16.58 6.68
CA GLU A 127 -2.83 16.35 7.70
C GLU A 127 -3.67 15.13 7.33
N ASN A 128 -3.96 14.31 8.30
CA ASN A 128 -4.81 13.12 8.15
C ASN A 128 -6.03 13.27 9.04
N VAL A 129 -7.23 13.03 8.48
CA VAL A 129 -8.44 12.82 9.26
C VAL A 129 -8.59 11.31 9.45
N PRO A 130 -8.18 10.77 10.62
CA PRO A 130 -8.18 9.32 10.83
C PRO A 130 -9.62 8.78 10.82
N PRO A 131 -9.83 7.56 10.32
CA PRO A 131 -11.12 6.91 10.38
C PRO A 131 -11.50 6.64 11.85
N LEU A 132 -12.75 6.90 12.20
CA LEU A 132 -13.28 6.60 13.53
C LEU A 132 -13.70 5.13 13.68
N GLY A 133 -13.66 4.36 12.58
CA GLY A 133 -14.12 2.98 12.51
C GLY A 133 -15.64 2.85 12.42
N TYR A 134 -16.09 1.65 12.07
CA TYR A 134 -17.50 1.36 11.78
C TYR A 134 -18.49 1.77 12.88
N VAL A 135 -18.09 1.66 14.14
CA VAL A 135 -18.99 1.96 15.30
C VAL A 135 -19.18 3.46 15.52
N LEU A 136 -18.14 4.26 15.30
CA LEU A 136 -18.14 5.71 15.59
C LEU A 136 -18.31 6.59 14.35
N GLY A 137 -18.07 6.06 13.17
CA GLY A 137 -18.21 6.78 11.91
C GLY A 137 -17.17 6.33 10.89
N ASP A 138 -17.62 5.76 9.82
CA ASP A 138 -16.80 5.28 8.70
C ASP A 138 -17.60 5.54 7.40
N GLU A 139 -18.14 6.75 7.33
CA GLU A 139 -19.12 7.18 6.33
C GLU A 139 -18.57 6.99 4.92
N GLY A 140 -19.40 6.42 4.05
CA GLY A 140 -19.04 6.12 2.67
C GLY A 140 -18.18 4.87 2.48
N SER A 141 -17.78 4.20 3.58
CA SER A 141 -17.05 2.94 3.50
C SER A 141 -17.95 1.78 3.06
N GLY A 142 -17.35 0.73 2.51
CA GLY A 142 -18.05 -0.50 2.18
C GLY A 142 -18.66 -1.20 3.40
N ALA A 143 -18.11 -1.00 4.59
CA ALA A 143 -18.66 -1.53 5.83
C ALA A 143 -19.94 -0.81 6.26
N THR A 144 -20.04 0.50 6.02
CA THR A 144 -21.21 1.33 6.37
C THR A 144 -22.35 1.17 5.36
N LEU A 145 -22.02 0.91 4.08
CA LEU A 145 -23.00 0.83 2.98
C LEU A 145 -23.58 -0.58 2.75
N ARG A 146 -23.21 -1.56 3.57
CA ARG A 146 -23.71 -2.95 3.49
C ARG A 146 -24.98 -3.16 4.27
#